data_fae7138369db87806a70859de4ab2298
#
_entry.id   fae7138369db87806a70859de4ab2298
#
_cell.length_a   1.000
_cell.length_b   1.000
_cell.length_c   1.000
_cell.angle_alpha   90.00
_cell.angle_beta   90.00
_cell.angle_gamma   90.00
#
_symmetry.space_group_name_H-M   'P 1'
#
loop_
_entity.id
_entity.type
_entity.pdbx_description
1 polymer ?
#
loop_
_entity_poly.entity_id
_entity_poly.type
_entity_poly.pdbx_seq_one_letter_code
_entity_poly.pdbx_strand_id
1 'polypeptide(L)'
;MFGFIFFITFSFVGAQTITIVDAQANTPIQNVNVYADSVGIISDRYGSCSLDTFKRNDQITFSMIGYKIIRLPYKRISKIIYLEKELIPMELVTIFGKNKKSKKRYTRLEKNVRKVYPYALKISDMLIDYSTIIDSLEQYPVLIKYKKKRDIFSKIEDELISEYGYSIKKLRKSQGRILIRLVDRQTSKTSFEVIKDFRNIFSAGFWQITAKIFGHNLRSAYNPNKGEDRMIEYIINRIENEIRES
;
A
#
# COMPACT_ATOMS: atom_id res chain seq x y z
N MET A 1 -74.26 -26.05 -24.00
CA MET A 1 -73.67 -24.73 -24.00
C MET A 1 -72.62 -24.74 -22.89
N PHE A 2 -71.36 -25.14 -23.22
CA PHE A 2 -70.25 -25.26 -22.25
C PHE A 2 -69.38 -23.96 -22.32
N GLY A 3 -69.44 -23.17 -21.25
CA GLY A 3 -68.58 -21.96 -21.11
C GLY A 3 -67.21 -22.35 -20.71
N PHE A 4 -66.21 -22.02 -21.56
CA PHE A 4 -64.80 -22.20 -21.30
C PHE A 4 -64.29 -20.96 -20.50
N ILE A 5 -64.04 -21.13 -19.20
CA ILE A 5 -63.46 -20.10 -18.37
C ILE A 5 -61.93 -20.13 -18.61
N PHE A 6 -61.39 -19.10 -19.28
CA PHE A 6 -59.94 -18.88 -19.50
C PHE A 6 -59.38 -18.28 -18.25
N PHE A 7 -58.63 -19.07 -17.47
CA PHE A 7 -57.85 -18.57 -16.32
C PHE A 7 -56.56 -17.95 -16.86
N ILE A 8 -56.50 -16.61 -16.93
CA ILE A 8 -55.28 -15.88 -17.19
C ILE A 8 -54.47 -15.89 -15.89
N THR A 9 -53.48 -16.76 -15.79
CA THR A 9 -52.49 -16.70 -14.72
C THR A 9 -51.53 -15.55 -14.99
N PHE A 10 -51.72 -14.44 -14.28
CA PHE A 10 -50.77 -13.34 -14.27
C PHE A 10 -49.55 -13.79 -13.46
N SER A 11 -48.51 -14.24 -14.15
CA SER A 11 -47.20 -14.46 -13.51
C SER A 11 -46.64 -13.11 -13.08
N PHE A 12 -46.75 -12.78 -11.81
CA PHE A 12 -46.01 -11.68 -11.22
C PHE A 12 -44.54 -12.04 -11.33
N VAL A 13 -43.85 -11.47 -12.32
CA VAL A 13 -42.36 -11.42 -12.33
C VAL A 13 -41.99 -10.45 -11.21
N GLY A 14 -41.72 -11.02 -10.04
CA GLY A 14 -41.31 -10.20 -8.90
C GLY A 14 -40.04 -9.44 -9.24
N ALA A 15 -40.11 -8.12 -9.15
CA ALA A 15 -38.96 -7.22 -9.29
C ALA A 15 -37.85 -7.68 -8.36
N GLN A 16 -36.64 -7.96 -8.90
CA GLN A 16 -35.48 -8.34 -8.08
C GLN A 16 -34.84 -7.08 -7.50
N THR A 17 -35.30 -6.68 -6.31
CA THR A 17 -34.74 -5.57 -5.56
C THR A 17 -33.60 -6.07 -4.69
N ILE A 18 -32.48 -5.34 -4.71
CA ILE A 18 -31.30 -5.59 -3.88
C ILE A 18 -31.03 -4.40 -2.98
N THR A 19 -30.32 -4.64 -1.88
CA THR A 19 -29.85 -3.59 -0.97
C THR A 19 -28.32 -3.61 -0.92
N ILE A 20 -27.71 -2.45 -1.03
CA ILE A 20 -26.25 -2.28 -1.00
C ILE A 20 -25.87 -1.66 0.35
N VAL A 21 -24.95 -2.32 1.07
CA VAL A 21 -24.54 -1.95 2.42
C VAL A 21 -23.02 -1.86 2.54
N ASP A 22 -22.56 -1.05 3.48
CA ASP A 22 -21.17 -0.98 3.89
C ASP A 22 -20.77 -2.26 4.64
N ALA A 23 -19.71 -2.94 4.21
CA ALA A 23 -19.28 -4.22 4.76
C ALA A 23 -18.82 -4.13 6.23
N GLN A 24 -18.39 -2.96 6.69
CA GLN A 24 -17.90 -2.76 8.07
C GLN A 24 -18.99 -2.17 8.98
N ALA A 25 -19.67 -1.12 8.49
CA ALA A 25 -20.68 -0.41 9.28
C ALA A 25 -22.07 -1.06 9.21
N ASN A 26 -22.29 -1.97 8.26
CA ASN A 26 -23.58 -2.62 7.97
C ASN A 26 -24.71 -1.60 7.74
N THR A 27 -24.38 -0.42 7.20
CA THR A 27 -25.30 0.66 6.89
C THR A 27 -25.58 0.73 5.38
N PRO A 28 -26.82 1.08 4.96
CA PRO A 28 -27.14 1.21 3.54
C PRO A 28 -26.34 2.34 2.88
N ILE A 29 -25.92 2.11 1.63
CA ILE A 29 -25.14 3.07 0.84
C ILE A 29 -26.03 3.63 -0.27
N GLN A 30 -26.30 4.94 -0.23
CA GLN A 30 -27.00 5.67 -1.29
C GLN A 30 -26.06 6.06 -2.43
N ASN A 31 -26.63 6.32 -3.62
CA ASN A 31 -25.92 6.81 -4.81
C ASN A 31 -24.83 5.86 -5.33
N VAL A 32 -24.96 4.56 -5.09
CA VAL A 32 -24.09 3.55 -5.73
C VAL A 32 -24.48 3.43 -7.20
N ASN A 33 -23.54 3.61 -8.11
CA ASN A 33 -23.74 3.36 -9.52
C ASN A 33 -23.75 1.84 -9.76
N VAL A 34 -24.85 1.34 -10.29
CA VAL A 34 -25.05 -0.07 -10.66
C VAL A 34 -25.27 -0.12 -12.16
N TYR A 35 -24.35 -0.72 -12.91
CA TYR A 35 -24.42 -0.66 -14.36
C TYR A 35 -23.87 -1.93 -15.03
N ALA A 36 -24.37 -2.17 -16.25
CA ALA A 36 -23.87 -3.16 -17.17
C ALA A 36 -23.96 -2.60 -18.61
N ASP A 37 -22.86 -2.67 -19.37
CA ASP A 37 -22.73 -2.10 -20.72
C ASP A 37 -23.23 -0.64 -20.79
N SER A 38 -24.38 -0.43 -21.45
CA SER A 38 -24.99 0.89 -21.65
C SER A 38 -26.15 1.21 -20.71
N VAL A 39 -26.50 0.30 -19.79
CA VAL A 39 -27.63 0.44 -18.86
C VAL A 39 -27.07 0.69 -17.47
N GLY A 40 -27.60 1.69 -16.76
CA GLY A 40 -27.20 2.02 -15.41
C GLY A 40 -28.35 2.54 -14.57
N ILE A 41 -28.30 2.26 -13.27
CA ILE A 41 -29.21 2.74 -12.24
C ILE A 41 -28.38 3.20 -11.02
N ILE A 42 -29.05 3.88 -10.09
CA ILE A 42 -28.42 4.38 -8.86
C ILE A 42 -29.22 3.91 -7.66
N SER A 43 -28.55 3.47 -6.59
CA SER A 43 -29.22 3.11 -5.34
C SER A 43 -29.86 4.33 -4.65
N ASP A 44 -31.02 4.13 -4.04
CA ASP A 44 -31.74 5.14 -3.29
C ASP A 44 -31.10 5.41 -1.90
N ARG A 45 -31.76 6.28 -1.10
CA ARG A 45 -31.33 6.62 0.26
C ARG A 45 -31.27 5.43 1.24
N TYR A 46 -31.96 4.33 0.91
CA TYR A 46 -31.97 3.10 1.68
C TYR A 46 -31.01 2.05 1.10
N GLY A 47 -30.14 2.43 0.17
CA GLY A 47 -29.21 1.53 -0.51
C GLY A 47 -29.90 0.57 -1.48
N SER A 48 -31.21 0.79 -1.78
CA SER A 48 -32.02 -0.14 -2.55
C SER A 48 -32.03 0.23 -4.04
N CYS A 49 -32.02 -0.77 -4.90
CA CYS A 49 -32.21 -0.60 -6.34
C CYS A 49 -32.84 -1.86 -6.97
N SER A 50 -33.60 -1.69 -8.08
CA SER A 50 -34.19 -2.79 -8.84
C SER A 50 -33.26 -3.21 -9.97
N LEU A 51 -33.09 -4.53 -10.13
CA LEU A 51 -32.29 -5.10 -11.21
C LEU A 51 -33.12 -5.43 -12.49
N ASP A 52 -34.38 -5.00 -12.58
CA ASP A 52 -35.26 -5.36 -13.68
C ASP A 52 -34.81 -4.86 -15.06
N THR A 53 -34.00 -3.82 -15.08
CA THR A 53 -33.42 -3.26 -16.30
C THR A 53 -32.27 -4.08 -16.88
N PHE A 54 -31.70 -5.02 -16.11
CA PHE A 54 -30.56 -5.83 -16.51
C PHE A 54 -30.97 -7.21 -17.01
N LYS A 55 -30.20 -7.76 -17.93
CA LYS A 55 -30.41 -9.08 -18.48
C LYS A 55 -29.75 -10.16 -17.61
N ARG A 56 -30.31 -11.37 -17.59
CA ARG A 56 -29.79 -12.51 -16.81
C ARG A 56 -28.32 -12.91 -17.13
N ASN A 57 -27.78 -12.49 -18.27
CA ASN A 57 -26.41 -12.78 -18.67
C ASN A 57 -25.45 -11.60 -18.49
N ASP A 58 -25.93 -10.46 -17.95
CA ASP A 58 -25.10 -9.27 -17.76
C ASP A 58 -24.09 -9.46 -16.63
N GLN A 59 -22.95 -8.81 -16.80
CA GLN A 59 -21.97 -8.57 -15.74
C GLN A 59 -22.28 -7.22 -15.12
N ILE A 60 -22.80 -7.22 -13.90
CA ILE A 60 -23.21 -6.00 -13.21
C ILE A 60 -22.06 -5.48 -12.37
N THR A 61 -21.76 -4.20 -12.57
CA THR A 61 -20.72 -3.48 -11.83
C THR A 61 -21.35 -2.56 -10.81
N PHE A 62 -20.86 -2.65 -9.56
CA PHE A 62 -21.23 -1.78 -8.46
C PHE A 62 -20.04 -0.84 -8.20
N SER A 63 -20.27 0.47 -8.30
CA SER A 63 -19.22 1.47 -8.15
C SER A 63 -19.70 2.65 -7.32
N MET A 64 -18.93 3.00 -6.31
CA MET A 64 -19.14 4.17 -5.46
C MET A 64 -17.79 4.76 -5.06
N ILE A 65 -17.69 6.09 -5.03
CA ILE A 65 -16.47 6.79 -4.58
C ILE A 65 -16.19 6.40 -3.12
N GLY A 66 -14.98 5.93 -2.84
CA GLY A 66 -14.58 5.49 -1.50
C GLY A 66 -14.85 4.00 -1.21
N TYR A 67 -15.30 3.23 -2.20
CA TYR A 67 -15.54 1.80 -2.11
C TYR A 67 -14.88 1.04 -3.25
N LYS A 68 -14.47 -0.20 -2.99
CA LYS A 68 -13.95 -1.11 -4.02
C LYS A 68 -15.03 -1.43 -5.04
N ILE A 69 -14.65 -1.37 -6.31
CA ILE A 69 -15.55 -1.75 -7.40
C ILE A 69 -15.74 -3.26 -7.38
N ILE A 70 -17.02 -3.69 -7.37
CA ILE A 70 -17.39 -5.11 -7.45
C ILE A 70 -18.07 -5.38 -8.79
N ARG A 71 -17.70 -6.50 -9.42
CA ARG A 71 -18.32 -6.99 -10.65
C ARG A 71 -18.83 -8.40 -10.42
N LEU A 72 -20.13 -8.60 -10.62
CA LEU A 72 -20.78 -9.88 -10.42
C LEU A 72 -21.68 -10.23 -11.61
N PRO A 73 -21.70 -11.49 -12.05
CA PRO A 73 -22.71 -11.94 -13.00
C PRO A 73 -24.11 -11.87 -12.36
N TYR A 74 -25.13 -11.42 -13.09
CA TYR A 74 -26.51 -11.27 -12.61
C TYR A 74 -26.99 -12.47 -11.77
N LYS A 75 -26.67 -13.69 -12.21
CA LYS A 75 -27.06 -14.94 -11.54
C LYS A 75 -26.45 -15.15 -10.15
N ARG A 76 -25.38 -14.44 -9.81
CA ARG A 76 -24.67 -14.52 -8.51
C ARG A 76 -24.97 -13.35 -7.58
N ILE A 77 -25.88 -12.45 -7.97
CA ILE A 77 -26.23 -11.30 -7.15
C ILE A 77 -27.17 -11.77 -6.03
N SER A 78 -26.75 -11.56 -4.80
CA SER A 78 -27.57 -11.79 -3.60
C SER A 78 -28.48 -10.60 -3.32
N LYS A 79 -29.47 -10.78 -2.44
CA LYS A 79 -30.37 -9.69 -2.01
C LYS A 79 -29.63 -8.55 -1.31
N ILE A 80 -28.48 -8.84 -0.71
CA ILE A 80 -27.64 -7.84 -0.06
C ILE A 80 -26.26 -7.90 -0.70
N ILE A 81 -25.75 -6.75 -1.12
CA ILE A 81 -24.41 -6.58 -1.66
C ILE A 81 -23.60 -5.77 -0.65
N TYR A 82 -22.47 -6.31 -0.23
CA TYR A 82 -21.54 -5.66 0.69
C TYR A 82 -20.43 -4.98 -0.10
N LEU A 83 -20.29 -3.65 0.05
CA LEU A 83 -19.16 -2.91 -0.49
C LEU A 83 -18.13 -2.66 0.61
N GLU A 84 -16.89 -3.03 0.33
CA GLU A 84 -15.75 -2.70 1.21
C GLU A 84 -15.26 -1.28 0.91
N LYS A 85 -15.01 -0.50 1.97
CA LYS A 85 -14.38 0.81 1.79
C LYS A 85 -13.01 0.66 1.16
N GLU A 86 -12.82 1.38 0.07
CA GLU A 86 -11.51 1.62 -0.48
C GLU A 86 -11.00 2.92 0.14
N LEU A 87 -9.96 2.82 0.96
CA LEU A 87 -9.25 4.00 1.42
C LEU A 87 -8.52 4.62 0.22
N ILE A 88 -9.26 5.31 -0.64
CA ILE A 88 -8.66 6.27 -1.56
C ILE A 88 -8.19 7.41 -0.66
N PRO A 89 -6.88 7.63 -0.50
CA PRO A 89 -6.42 8.79 0.25
C PRO A 89 -6.83 10.03 -0.53
N MET A 90 -8.03 10.56 -0.27
CA MET A 90 -8.55 11.79 -0.89
C MET A 90 -7.60 12.98 -0.74
N GLU A 91 -6.72 12.93 0.24
CA GLU A 91 -5.67 13.92 0.46
C GLU A 91 -4.65 14.03 -0.67
N LEU A 92 -4.48 13.01 -1.51
CA LEU A 92 -3.60 13.08 -2.68
C LEU A 92 -4.17 13.98 -3.78
N VAL A 93 -5.47 13.99 -3.95
CA VAL A 93 -6.13 14.91 -4.90
C VAL A 93 -5.92 16.36 -4.44
N THR A 94 -5.91 16.60 -3.14
CA THR A 94 -5.67 17.93 -2.56
C THR A 94 -4.19 18.32 -2.57
N ILE A 95 -3.26 17.37 -2.37
CA ILE A 95 -1.81 17.62 -2.39
C ILE A 95 -1.31 17.91 -3.81
N PHE A 96 -1.91 17.30 -4.80
CA PHE A 96 -1.55 17.53 -6.22
C PHE A 96 -2.36 18.64 -6.85
N GLY A 97 -2.94 19.55 -6.09
CA GLY A 97 -3.68 20.70 -6.61
C GLY A 97 -3.23 21.06 -8.02
N LYS A 98 -4.05 21.64 -8.85
CA LYS A 98 -3.92 21.94 -10.31
C LYS A 98 -2.54 22.49 -10.77
N ASN A 99 -1.53 22.53 -9.89
CA ASN A 99 -0.22 23.12 -10.12
C ASN A 99 0.74 22.13 -10.80
N LYS A 100 1.15 22.43 -12.04
CA LYS A 100 2.13 21.68 -12.85
C LYS A 100 3.43 21.36 -12.09
N LYS A 101 3.86 22.23 -11.18
CA LYS A 101 5.07 22.06 -10.34
C LYS A 101 4.93 20.93 -9.34
N SER A 102 3.77 20.80 -8.70
CA SER A 102 3.48 19.73 -7.73
C SER A 102 3.44 18.35 -8.42
N LYS A 103 2.80 18.26 -9.59
CA LYS A 103 2.77 17.04 -10.40
C LYS A 103 4.18 16.57 -10.79
N LYS A 104 5.05 17.50 -11.25
CA LYS A 104 6.45 17.20 -11.60
C LYS A 104 7.26 16.71 -10.39
N ARG A 105 7.01 17.30 -9.20
CA ARG A 105 7.66 16.89 -7.95
C ARG A 105 7.26 15.48 -7.55
N TYR A 106 6.00 15.14 -7.64
CA TYR A 106 5.50 13.79 -7.35
C TYR A 106 6.07 12.73 -8.30
N THR A 107 5.98 12.95 -9.61
CA THR A 107 6.53 12.00 -10.59
C THR A 107 8.01 11.74 -10.36
N ARG A 108 8.78 12.76 -9.95
CA ARG A 108 10.19 12.60 -9.58
C ARG A 108 10.34 11.77 -8.31
N LEU A 109 9.51 12.01 -7.30
CA LEU A 109 9.50 11.26 -6.05
C LEU A 109 9.16 9.79 -6.31
N GLU A 110 8.09 9.52 -7.05
CA GLU A 110 7.67 8.16 -7.43
C GLU A 110 8.78 7.41 -8.16
N LYS A 111 9.40 8.02 -9.16
CA LYS A 111 10.54 7.41 -9.87
C LYS A 111 11.70 7.07 -8.94
N ASN A 112 11.99 7.94 -7.96
CA ASN A 112 13.04 7.68 -6.99
C ASN A 112 12.66 6.58 -6.00
N VAL A 113 11.42 6.55 -5.49
CA VAL A 113 10.93 5.49 -4.61
C VAL A 113 11.00 4.14 -5.32
N ARG A 114 10.41 4.01 -6.50
CA ARG A 114 10.45 2.76 -7.29
C ARG A 114 11.87 2.25 -7.52
N LYS A 115 12.83 3.16 -7.73
CA LYS A 115 14.23 2.79 -7.95
C LYS A 115 14.89 2.24 -6.69
N VAL A 116 14.64 2.83 -5.51
CA VAL A 116 15.37 2.47 -4.28
C VAL A 116 14.61 1.48 -3.39
N TYR A 117 13.32 1.27 -3.62
CA TYR A 117 12.48 0.39 -2.81
C TYR A 117 13.00 -1.06 -2.75
N PRO A 118 13.41 -1.71 -3.86
CA PRO A 118 13.98 -3.06 -3.79
C PRO A 118 15.25 -3.14 -2.92
N TYR A 119 16.10 -2.11 -2.98
CA TYR A 119 17.29 -2.06 -2.12
C TYR A 119 16.92 -1.86 -0.65
N ALA A 120 15.91 -1.03 -0.38
CA ALA A 120 15.44 -0.80 0.99
C ALA A 120 14.94 -2.10 1.64
N LEU A 121 14.13 -2.89 0.93
CA LEU A 121 13.64 -4.17 1.42
C LEU A 121 14.79 -5.10 1.79
N LYS A 122 15.71 -5.34 0.87
CA LYS A 122 16.85 -6.26 1.08
C LYS A 122 17.78 -5.79 2.22
N ILE A 123 18.08 -4.49 2.30
CA ILE A 123 18.90 -3.94 3.38
C ILE A 123 18.16 -4.07 4.72
N SER A 124 16.85 -3.85 4.74
CA SER A 124 16.07 -3.97 5.96
C SER A 124 15.98 -5.41 6.45
N ASP A 125 15.75 -6.37 5.56
CA ASP A 125 15.71 -7.79 5.90
C ASP A 125 17.05 -8.21 6.52
N MET A 126 18.16 -7.85 5.90
CA MET A 126 19.49 -8.10 6.43
C MET A 126 19.69 -7.48 7.83
N LEU A 127 19.27 -6.22 8.04
CA LEU A 127 19.40 -5.55 9.34
C LEU A 127 18.52 -6.20 10.41
N ILE A 128 17.34 -6.71 10.06
CA ILE A 128 16.45 -7.42 10.97
C ILE A 128 17.08 -8.75 11.38
N ASP A 129 17.57 -9.53 10.42
CA ASP A 129 18.24 -10.82 10.68
C ASP A 129 19.40 -10.65 11.62
N TYR A 130 20.24 -9.65 11.37
CA TYR A 130 21.38 -9.36 12.24
C TYR A 130 21.00 -8.83 13.61
N SER A 131 19.91 -8.09 13.74
CA SER A 131 19.43 -7.63 15.06
C SER A 131 19.08 -8.81 15.94
N THR A 132 18.45 -9.83 15.39
CA THR A 132 18.11 -11.08 16.09
C THR A 132 19.36 -11.80 16.58
N ILE A 133 20.39 -11.87 15.73
CA ILE A 133 21.68 -12.47 16.12
C ILE A 133 22.34 -11.67 17.24
N ILE A 134 22.34 -10.34 17.18
CA ILE A 134 22.92 -9.46 18.19
C ILE A 134 22.21 -9.61 19.54
N ASP A 135 20.88 -9.70 19.54
CA ASP A 135 20.10 -9.91 20.76
C ASP A 135 20.46 -11.24 21.44
N SER A 136 20.76 -12.28 20.64
CA SER A 136 21.23 -13.56 21.16
C SER A 136 22.59 -13.48 21.87
N LEU A 137 23.38 -12.43 21.62
CA LEU A 137 24.69 -12.23 22.23
C LEU A 137 24.63 -11.62 23.64
N GLU A 138 23.47 -11.20 24.11
CA GLU A 138 23.30 -10.59 25.44
C GLU A 138 23.67 -11.56 26.58
N GLN A 139 23.58 -12.86 26.34
CA GLN A 139 23.96 -13.91 27.29
C GLN A 139 25.48 -14.08 27.49
N TYR A 140 26.32 -13.46 26.66
CA TYR A 140 27.77 -13.63 26.77
C TYR A 140 28.42 -12.56 27.66
N PRO A 141 29.59 -12.88 28.31
CA PRO A 141 30.38 -11.88 29.04
C PRO A 141 30.80 -10.71 28.14
N VAL A 142 30.93 -9.51 28.72
CA VAL A 142 31.11 -8.25 28.03
C VAL A 142 32.21 -8.28 26.95
N LEU A 143 33.39 -8.85 27.29
CA LEU A 143 34.54 -8.92 26.35
C LEU A 143 34.25 -9.84 25.14
N ILE A 144 33.62 -10.99 25.37
CA ILE A 144 33.27 -11.96 24.32
C ILE A 144 32.17 -11.38 23.45
N LYS A 145 31.16 -10.75 24.06
CA LYS A 145 30.08 -10.06 23.39
C LYS A 145 30.60 -8.95 22.45
N TYR A 146 31.54 -8.11 22.91
CA TYR A 146 32.14 -7.08 22.11
C TYR A 146 32.86 -7.64 20.87
N LYS A 147 33.69 -8.69 21.06
CA LYS A 147 34.39 -9.35 19.96
C LYS A 147 33.42 -9.95 18.95
N LYS A 148 32.43 -10.71 19.42
CA LYS A 148 31.42 -11.33 18.54
C LYS A 148 30.59 -10.30 17.79
N LYS A 149 30.18 -9.22 18.45
CA LYS A 149 29.49 -8.10 17.78
C LYS A 149 30.35 -7.53 16.65
N ARG A 150 31.63 -7.25 16.91
CA ARG A 150 32.54 -6.70 15.90
C ARG A 150 32.70 -7.64 14.69
N ASP A 151 32.84 -8.94 14.93
CA ASP A 151 32.99 -9.94 13.84
C ASP A 151 31.72 -10.04 12.99
N ILE A 152 30.53 -9.98 13.61
CA ILE A 152 29.24 -9.97 12.91
C ILE A 152 29.11 -8.71 12.07
N PHE A 153 29.44 -7.55 12.63
CA PHE A 153 29.33 -6.27 11.93
C PHE A 153 30.30 -6.15 10.76
N SER A 154 31.52 -6.71 10.88
CA SER A 154 32.45 -6.78 9.75
C SER A 154 31.84 -7.60 8.59
N LYS A 155 31.19 -8.71 8.88
CA LYS A 155 30.49 -9.51 7.85
C LYS A 155 29.35 -8.74 7.20
N ILE A 156 28.53 -8.03 7.99
CA ILE A 156 27.46 -7.16 7.46
C ILE A 156 28.02 -6.10 6.53
N GLU A 157 29.11 -5.43 6.97
CA GLU A 157 29.75 -4.40 6.17
C GLU A 157 30.26 -4.95 4.84
N ASP A 158 30.96 -6.07 4.87
CA ASP A 158 31.49 -6.72 3.68
C ASP A 158 30.37 -7.14 2.72
N GLU A 159 29.28 -7.70 3.23
CA GLU A 159 28.12 -8.10 2.45
C GLU A 159 27.38 -6.90 1.85
N LEU A 160 27.11 -5.86 2.64
CA LEU A 160 26.51 -4.62 2.16
C LEU A 160 27.37 -3.91 1.10
N ILE A 161 28.67 -3.87 1.29
CA ILE A 161 29.58 -3.23 0.33
C ILE A 161 29.71 -4.06 -0.94
N SER A 162 29.84 -5.38 -0.85
CA SER A 162 30.01 -6.25 -2.00
C SER A 162 28.75 -6.28 -2.86
N GLU A 163 27.58 -6.39 -2.24
CA GLU A 163 26.31 -6.54 -2.96
C GLU A 163 25.73 -5.20 -3.41
N TYR A 164 25.77 -4.18 -2.53
CA TYR A 164 25.07 -2.91 -2.79
C TYR A 164 25.99 -1.70 -2.94
N GLY A 165 27.26 -1.80 -2.58
CA GLY A 165 28.18 -0.67 -2.52
C GLY A 165 28.29 0.09 -3.83
N TYR A 166 28.36 -0.60 -4.97
CA TYR A 166 28.37 0.03 -6.29
C TYR A 166 27.07 0.77 -6.61
N SER A 167 25.94 0.15 -6.34
CA SER A 167 24.62 0.72 -6.60
C SER A 167 24.33 1.92 -5.69
N ILE A 168 24.72 1.82 -4.42
CA ILE A 168 24.55 2.88 -3.43
C ILE A 168 25.44 4.09 -3.76
N LYS A 169 26.70 3.87 -4.17
CA LYS A 169 27.61 4.95 -4.60
C LYS A 169 27.07 5.79 -5.75
N LYS A 170 26.26 5.19 -6.63
CA LYS A 170 25.62 5.84 -7.78
C LYS A 170 24.30 6.55 -7.45
N LEU A 171 23.79 6.42 -6.25
CA LEU A 171 22.56 7.10 -5.85
C LEU A 171 22.79 8.62 -5.78
N ARG A 172 21.78 9.36 -6.24
CA ARG A 172 21.72 10.80 -6.02
C ARG A 172 21.35 11.08 -4.56
N LYS A 173 21.70 12.24 -4.02
CA LYS A 173 21.36 12.64 -2.64
C LYS A 173 19.86 12.45 -2.30
N SER A 174 18.96 12.80 -3.23
CA SER A 174 17.53 12.59 -3.04
C SER A 174 17.12 11.11 -2.98
N GLN A 175 17.78 10.24 -3.71
CA GLN A 175 17.55 8.79 -3.70
C GLN A 175 18.08 8.16 -2.41
N GLY A 176 19.30 8.53 -2.00
CA GLY A 176 19.87 8.07 -0.74
C GLY A 176 19.00 8.46 0.47
N ARG A 177 18.48 9.71 0.49
CA ARG A 177 17.56 10.16 1.53
C ARG A 177 16.29 9.30 1.56
N ILE A 178 15.70 8.99 0.41
CA ILE A 178 14.50 8.14 0.33
C ILE A 178 14.84 6.72 0.79
N LEU A 179 15.99 6.16 0.37
CA LEU A 179 16.44 4.84 0.81
C LEU A 179 16.46 4.72 2.33
N ILE A 180 17.05 5.72 3.02
CA ILE A 180 17.10 5.75 4.49
C ILE A 180 15.70 5.79 5.08
N ARG A 181 14.81 6.66 4.55
CA ARG A 181 13.43 6.76 5.03
C ARG A 181 12.69 5.43 4.89
N LEU A 182 12.97 4.67 3.83
CA LEU A 182 12.39 3.36 3.59
C LEU A 182 12.96 2.30 4.54
N VAL A 183 14.25 2.34 4.84
CA VAL A 183 14.86 1.46 5.85
C VAL A 183 14.28 1.74 7.24
N ASP A 184 14.12 3.00 7.64
CA ASP A 184 13.43 3.38 8.89
C ASP A 184 12.01 2.81 8.96
N ARG A 185 11.26 2.90 7.86
CA ARG A 185 9.91 2.35 7.74
C ARG A 185 9.88 0.85 8.01
N GLN A 186 10.79 0.11 7.41
CA GLN A 186 10.82 -1.35 7.48
C GLN A 186 11.36 -1.87 8.81
N THR A 187 12.36 -1.23 9.38
CA THR A 187 12.99 -1.68 10.63
C THR A 187 12.27 -1.17 11.87
N SER A 188 11.29 -0.27 11.76
CA SER A 188 10.61 0.43 12.86
C SER A 188 11.58 1.10 13.84
N LYS A 189 12.84 1.24 13.48
CA LYS A 189 13.87 1.95 14.23
C LYS A 189 14.33 3.14 13.39
N THR A 190 14.69 4.24 14.04
CA THR A 190 15.30 5.35 13.30
C THR A 190 16.64 4.90 12.73
N SER A 191 16.96 5.32 11.51
CA SER A 191 18.31 5.10 10.96
C SER A 191 19.39 5.65 11.91
N PHE A 192 19.06 6.62 12.76
CA PHE A 192 19.97 7.12 13.78
C PHE A 192 20.24 6.08 14.87
N GLU A 193 19.22 5.34 15.34
CA GLU A 193 19.39 4.28 16.34
C GLU A 193 20.19 3.13 15.76
N VAL A 194 19.83 2.69 14.55
CA VAL A 194 20.60 1.68 13.80
C VAL A 194 22.06 2.14 13.63
N ILE A 195 22.28 3.37 13.15
CA ILE A 195 23.63 3.93 12.95
C ILE A 195 24.36 4.14 14.28
N LYS A 196 23.68 4.52 15.37
CA LYS A 196 24.29 4.68 16.68
C LYS A 196 24.84 3.35 17.20
N ASP A 197 24.08 2.28 17.04
CA ASP A 197 24.49 0.93 17.44
C ASP A 197 25.67 0.44 16.59
N PHE A 198 25.74 0.86 15.34
CA PHE A 198 26.78 0.50 14.37
C PHE A 198 27.96 1.48 14.27
N ARG A 199 27.82 2.70 14.84
CA ARG A 199 28.76 3.81 14.62
C ARG A 199 30.21 3.51 14.99
N ASN A 200 30.42 2.70 16.01
CA ASN A 200 31.79 2.38 16.50
C ASN A 200 32.35 1.13 15.82
N ILE A 201 31.63 0.52 14.90
CA ILE A 201 31.92 -0.81 14.39
C ILE A 201 32.22 -0.77 12.89
N PHE A 202 31.51 0.07 12.13
CA PHE A 202 31.75 0.23 10.70
C PHE A 202 33.01 0.99 10.38
N SER A 203 33.70 0.59 9.31
CA SER A 203 34.94 1.21 8.84
C SER A 203 34.74 2.65 8.37
N ALA A 204 35.84 3.42 8.34
CA ALA A 204 35.85 4.75 7.76
C ALA A 204 35.41 4.78 6.29
N GLY A 205 35.64 3.69 5.55
CA GLY A 205 35.21 3.52 4.15
C GLY A 205 33.69 3.46 4.01
N PHE A 206 33.01 2.69 4.87
CA PHE A 206 31.58 2.66 4.94
C PHE A 206 31.00 4.05 5.22
N TRP A 207 31.56 4.76 6.19
CA TRP A 207 31.13 6.13 6.53
C TRP A 207 31.35 7.13 5.41
N GLN A 208 32.42 7.01 4.61
CA GLN A 208 32.63 7.86 3.44
C GLN A 208 31.56 7.63 2.35
N ILE A 209 31.15 6.38 2.16
CA ILE A 209 30.08 6.03 1.21
C ILE A 209 28.76 6.60 1.70
N THR A 210 28.46 6.41 2.98
CA THR A 210 27.20 6.84 3.59
C THR A 210 27.15 8.35 3.79
N ALA A 211 28.24 9.03 4.13
CA ALA A 211 28.28 10.49 4.31
C ALA A 211 27.85 11.27 3.06
N LYS A 212 28.15 10.77 1.86
CA LYS A 212 27.65 11.34 0.60
C LYS A 212 26.12 11.25 0.46
N ILE A 213 25.52 10.23 1.06
CA ILE A 213 24.08 9.94 1.01
C ILE A 213 23.36 10.69 2.13
N PHE A 214 23.98 10.74 3.31
CA PHE A 214 23.37 11.13 4.57
C PHE A 214 23.44 12.63 4.90
N GLY A 215 23.71 13.49 3.96
CA GLY A 215 23.91 14.93 4.18
C GLY A 215 22.93 15.68 5.06
N HIS A 216 21.78 15.14 5.48
CA HIS A 216 20.81 15.82 6.34
C HIS A 216 19.88 14.88 7.12
N ASN A 217 19.78 15.11 8.42
CA ASN A 217 18.69 14.77 9.37
C ASN A 217 18.29 13.29 9.48
N LEU A 218 19.22 12.44 9.88
CA LEU A 218 18.99 11.03 10.22
C LEU A 218 18.19 10.81 11.52
N ARG A 219 17.93 11.88 12.28
CA ARG A 219 17.26 11.81 13.60
C ARG A 219 15.76 11.83 13.52
N SER A 220 15.16 12.18 12.39
CA SER A 220 13.71 12.20 12.26
C SER A 220 13.18 10.81 11.91
N ALA A 221 12.41 10.22 12.80
CA ALA A 221 11.70 8.97 12.53
C ALA A 221 10.79 9.08 11.30
N TYR A 222 10.61 7.98 10.58
CA TYR A 222 9.63 7.88 9.51
C TYR A 222 8.22 8.09 10.05
N ASN A 223 7.42 8.93 9.38
CA ASN A 223 6.05 9.19 9.79
C ASN A 223 5.11 9.09 8.59
N PRO A 224 4.38 7.95 8.45
CA PRO A 224 3.52 7.70 7.29
C PRO A 224 2.39 8.71 7.12
N ASN A 225 2.09 9.49 8.16
CA ASN A 225 0.98 10.45 8.16
C ASN A 225 1.42 11.90 7.87
N LYS A 226 2.73 12.15 7.69
CA LYS A 226 3.24 13.53 7.62
C LYS A 226 4.17 13.78 6.43
N GLY A 227 3.95 14.89 5.75
CA GLY A 227 4.89 15.48 4.78
C GLY A 227 5.24 14.57 3.60
N GLU A 228 6.53 14.43 3.29
CA GLU A 228 7.03 13.63 2.18
C GLU A 228 6.87 12.13 2.43
N ASP A 229 6.95 11.69 3.70
CA ASP A 229 6.80 10.27 4.07
C ASP A 229 5.39 9.75 3.75
N ARG A 230 4.36 10.58 3.95
CA ARG A 230 3.00 10.22 3.54
C ARG A 230 2.89 9.99 2.04
N MET A 231 3.59 10.80 1.23
CA MET A 231 3.63 10.58 -0.22
C MET A 231 4.41 9.32 -0.59
N ILE A 232 5.48 9.02 0.14
CA ILE A 232 6.27 7.79 -0.02
C ILE A 232 5.40 6.59 0.31
N GLU A 233 4.66 6.61 1.43
CA GLU A 233 3.76 5.54 1.84
C GLU A 233 2.71 5.23 0.78
N TYR A 234 2.09 6.26 0.22
CA TYR A 234 1.13 6.09 -0.86
C TYR A 234 1.74 5.44 -2.11
N ILE A 235 2.96 5.85 -2.48
CA ILE A 235 3.66 5.26 -3.62
C ILE A 235 3.97 3.79 -3.36
N ILE A 236 4.39 3.43 -2.14
CA ILE A 236 4.68 2.05 -1.77
C ILE A 236 3.42 1.19 -1.85
N ASN A 237 2.31 1.64 -1.27
CA ASN A 237 1.04 0.92 -1.32
C ASN A 237 0.61 0.64 -2.77
N ARG A 238 0.84 1.58 -3.68
CA ARG A 238 0.61 1.36 -5.12
C ARG A 238 1.53 0.29 -5.69
N ILE A 239 2.82 0.33 -5.39
CA ILE A 239 3.80 -0.66 -5.87
C ILE A 239 3.43 -2.05 -5.36
N GLU A 240 3.09 -2.17 -4.07
CA GLU A 240 2.71 -3.44 -3.45
C GLU A 240 1.42 -4.02 -4.05
N ASN A 241 0.44 -3.17 -4.37
CA ASN A 241 -0.78 -3.59 -5.04
C ASN A 241 -0.52 -4.04 -6.49
N GLU A 242 0.29 -3.30 -7.24
CA GLU A 242 0.70 -3.68 -8.60
C GLU A 242 1.41 -5.06 -8.64
N ILE A 243 2.23 -5.36 -7.60
CA ILE A 243 2.91 -6.66 -7.48
C ILE A 243 1.93 -7.80 -7.14
N ARG A 244 0.87 -7.53 -6.36
CA ARG A 244 -0.13 -8.54 -6.01
C ARG A 244 -1.08 -8.89 -7.15
N GLU A 245 -1.24 -7.96 -8.09
CA GLU A 245 -2.13 -8.10 -9.27
C GLU A 245 -1.42 -8.70 -10.48
N SER A 246 -0.08 -8.79 -10.46
CA SER A 246 0.77 -9.37 -11.52
C SER A 246 1.02 -10.86 -11.31
#